data_4cf0c229f095bbcb45d1ef3e08b46c0b
#
_entry.id   4cf0c229f095bbcb45d1ef3e08b46c0b
#
_cell.length_a   1.000
_cell.length_b   1.000
_cell.length_c   1.000
_cell.angle_alpha   90.00
_cell.angle_beta   90.00
_cell.angle_gamma   90.00
#
_symmetry.space_group_name_H-M   'P 1'
#
loop_
_entity.id
_entity.type
_entity.pdbx_description
1 polymer ?
#
loop_
_entity_poly.entity_id
_entity_poly.type
_entity_poly.pdbx_seq_one_letter_code
_entity_poly.pdbx_strand_id
1 'polypeptide(L)'
;YFVEEIIKLEKPDALLPTMGGQTALNVSMELRPDPVEIERAAKFLLESNSPLMEVGFEISQCNAIPSVVELAELLAIPVAQHSRSFHCDFPNYHPLHIGYLLNLPSYMQFYPHDIDCCISIGTRATQGMETFMKNRRIPLIHASVDPEKIGRNAPTAVGLLGDIDLIAKDLVEAIKSMASPAQLKRRTAERRLKISTYSAGKHAGTREAGRLSKGDPLPWQKLLYELDELMDPDAVVVEELGRGERTVSHINFSPEGRLKIGRTTGMALGWGVGASVGTKLALPDRQVVSLQGDGGFMFGQSDSLWSMSRYDVPVLTIILNNRSYEATRFRIMGAGAAGEANRDYVSFLGDPDMDFAKLASVYNIPGEVVSNSDQVRPAIQRGFRTLKDGRPYMIDARTASWGTGAGLTQYQKFSVADLRSRKV
;
A
#
# COMPACT_ATOMS: atom_id res chain seq x y z
N TYR A 1 -13.44 12.62 -28.25
CA TYR A 1 -13.67 12.85 -29.71
C TYR A 1 -13.38 14.29 -30.13
N PHE A 2 -14.16 15.31 -29.68
CA PHE A 2 -13.97 16.69 -30.14
C PHE A 2 -12.58 17.25 -29.80
N VAL A 3 -12.08 17.04 -28.60
CA VAL A 3 -10.74 17.50 -28.19
C VAL A 3 -9.65 16.78 -28.98
N GLU A 4 -9.81 15.51 -29.24
CA GLU A 4 -8.89 14.71 -30.05
C GLU A 4 -8.84 15.22 -31.50
N GLU A 5 -9.99 15.52 -32.11
CA GLU A 5 -10.04 16.07 -33.46
C GLU A 5 -9.41 17.47 -33.56
N ILE A 6 -9.59 18.30 -32.53
CA ILE A 6 -8.93 19.61 -32.45
C ILE A 6 -7.41 19.46 -32.35
N ILE A 7 -6.92 18.54 -31.53
CA ILE A 7 -5.48 18.25 -31.38
C ILE A 7 -4.88 17.76 -32.72
N LYS A 8 -5.60 16.88 -33.46
CA LYS A 8 -5.18 16.41 -34.79
C LYS A 8 -5.11 17.54 -35.80
N LEU A 9 -6.05 18.50 -35.73
CA LEU A 9 -6.14 19.64 -36.66
C LEU A 9 -5.06 20.69 -36.35
N GLU A 10 -4.98 21.10 -35.07
CA GLU A 10 -4.15 22.23 -34.66
C GLU A 10 -2.70 21.84 -34.38
N LYS A 11 -2.43 20.53 -34.12
CA LYS A 11 -1.11 19.95 -33.85
C LYS A 11 -0.31 20.75 -32.83
N PRO A 12 -0.86 21.03 -31.64
CA PRO A 12 -0.14 21.78 -30.61
C PRO A 12 1.11 21.04 -30.12
N ASP A 13 2.18 21.76 -29.78
CA ASP A 13 3.40 21.22 -29.26
C ASP A 13 3.23 20.67 -27.82
N ALA A 14 2.24 21.18 -27.09
CA ALA A 14 1.94 20.76 -25.72
C ALA A 14 0.47 21.02 -25.36
N LEU A 15 -0.06 20.24 -24.41
CA LEU A 15 -1.37 20.42 -23.81
C LEU A 15 -1.21 20.84 -22.33
N LEU A 16 -1.89 21.93 -21.93
CA LEU A 16 -1.93 22.40 -20.54
C LEU A 16 -3.31 22.08 -19.91
N PRO A 17 -3.51 20.88 -19.38
CA PRO A 17 -4.81 20.47 -18.85
C PRO A 17 -5.22 21.23 -17.59
N THR A 18 -4.27 21.77 -16.83
CA THR A 18 -4.51 22.52 -15.60
C THR A 18 -5.29 23.82 -15.80
N MET A 19 -5.24 24.42 -17.00
CA MET A 19 -5.97 25.65 -17.33
C MET A 19 -7.48 25.44 -17.48
N GLY A 20 -7.92 24.21 -17.73
CA GLY A 20 -9.34 23.86 -17.90
C GLY A 20 -10.00 23.26 -16.66
N GLY A 21 -9.31 23.21 -15.52
CA GLY A 21 -9.81 22.60 -14.29
C GLY A 21 -9.99 21.08 -14.40
N GLN A 22 -10.84 20.49 -13.56
CA GLN A 22 -11.04 19.04 -13.47
C GLN A 22 -11.51 18.40 -14.78
N THR A 23 -12.34 19.12 -15.56
CA THR A 23 -12.85 18.61 -16.84
C THR A 23 -11.72 18.44 -17.86
N ALA A 24 -10.81 19.39 -17.95
CA ALA A 24 -9.67 19.30 -18.88
C ALA A 24 -8.67 18.23 -18.44
N LEU A 25 -8.47 18.05 -17.12
CA LEU A 25 -7.67 16.96 -16.58
C LEU A 25 -8.28 15.60 -16.94
N ASN A 26 -9.59 15.42 -16.75
CA ASN A 26 -10.27 14.17 -17.09
C ASN A 26 -10.16 13.86 -18.59
N VAL A 27 -10.38 14.85 -19.46
CA VAL A 27 -10.22 14.68 -20.91
C VAL A 27 -8.78 14.33 -21.29
N SER A 28 -7.79 14.95 -20.64
CA SER A 28 -6.37 14.62 -20.87
C SER A 28 -6.03 13.19 -20.48
N MET A 29 -6.65 12.68 -19.43
CA MET A 29 -6.48 11.29 -18.99
C MET A 29 -7.07 10.27 -19.97
N GLU A 30 -8.10 10.66 -20.72
CA GLU A 30 -8.72 9.83 -21.76
C GLU A 30 -7.93 9.83 -23.08
N LEU A 31 -6.94 10.70 -23.23
CA LEU A 31 -6.11 10.73 -24.43
C LEU A 31 -5.13 9.56 -24.44
N ARG A 32 -5.03 8.88 -25.56
CA ARG A 32 -4.05 7.82 -25.75
C ARG A 32 -2.63 8.40 -25.84
N PRO A 33 -1.62 7.69 -25.31
CA PRO A 33 -0.24 8.11 -25.47
C PRO A 33 0.20 8.06 -26.94
N ASP A 34 1.33 8.72 -27.24
CA ASP A 34 1.92 8.71 -28.57
C ASP A 34 2.21 7.27 -29.01
N PRO A 35 1.67 6.77 -30.15
CA PRO A 35 1.93 5.43 -30.65
C PRO A 35 3.42 5.13 -30.87
N VAL A 36 4.21 6.14 -31.22
CA VAL A 36 5.68 5.99 -31.40
C VAL A 36 6.35 5.66 -30.07
N GLU A 37 5.96 6.32 -28.99
CA GLU A 37 6.49 6.06 -27.66
C GLU A 37 5.98 4.70 -27.09
N ILE A 38 4.76 4.29 -27.42
CA ILE A 38 4.25 2.94 -27.12
C ILE A 38 5.09 1.89 -27.82
N GLU A 39 5.34 2.06 -29.11
CA GLU A 39 6.18 1.12 -29.88
C GLU A 39 7.61 1.04 -29.34
N ARG A 40 8.17 2.18 -28.96
CA ARG A 40 9.50 2.26 -28.36
C ARG A 40 9.56 1.58 -26.98
N ALA A 41 8.56 1.78 -26.13
CA ALA A 41 8.44 1.09 -24.85
C ALA A 41 8.30 -0.43 -25.03
N ALA A 42 7.45 -0.86 -25.96
CA ALA A 42 7.26 -2.26 -26.27
C ALA A 42 8.57 -2.93 -26.74
N LYS A 43 9.39 -2.25 -27.54
CA LYS A 43 10.73 -2.73 -27.95
C LYS A 43 11.67 -2.93 -26.75
N PHE A 44 11.78 -1.94 -25.84
CA PHE A 44 12.57 -2.07 -24.62
C PHE A 44 12.15 -3.29 -23.79
N LEU A 45 10.83 -3.49 -23.61
CA LEU A 45 10.30 -4.63 -22.85
C LEU A 45 10.55 -5.96 -23.55
N LEU A 46 10.43 -6.02 -24.88
CA LEU A 46 10.71 -7.22 -25.66
C LEU A 46 12.20 -7.58 -25.69
N GLU A 47 13.09 -6.61 -25.76
CA GLU A 47 14.54 -6.82 -25.78
C GLU A 47 15.08 -7.20 -24.39
N SER A 48 14.38 -6.83 -23.32
CA SER A 48 14.80 -7.10 -21.95
C SER A 48 14.79 -8.58 -21.59
N ASN A 49 15.88 -9.04 -20.99
CA ASN A 49 16.00 -10.38 -20.41
C ASN A 49 15.58 -10.41 -18.93
N SER A 50 15.68 -9.29 -18.24
CA SER A 50 15.42 -9.16 -16.81
C SER A 50 14.61 -7.90 -16.49
N PRO A 51 13.36 -7.76 -17.00
CA PRO A 51 12.52 -6.61 -16.74
C PRO A 51 12.02 -6.59 -15.29
N LEU A 52 11.74 -5.38 -14.76
CA LEU A 52 11.07 -5.16 -13.49
C LEU A 52 9.92 -4.17 -13.67
N MET A 53 8.77 -4.47 -13.11
CA MET A 53 7.62 -3.57 -13.07
C MET A 53 7.41 -3.02 -11.65
N GLU A 54 7.33 -1.69 -11.53
CA GLU A 54 6.83 -1.01 -10.34
C GLU A 54 5.40 -0.56 -10.58
N VAL A 55 4.50 -0.84 -9.64
CA VAL A 55 3.08 -0.48 -9.71
C VAL A 55 2.67 0.46 -8.59
N GLY A 56 1.76 1.38 -8.87
CA GLY A 56 1.28 2.36 -7.91
C GLY A 56 -0.19 2.77 -8.10
N PHE A 57 -0.63 3.70 -7.29
CA PHE A 57 -2.03 4.01 -7.01
C PHE A 57 -2.86 4.47 -8.22
N GLU A 58 -2.25 5.03 -9.28
CA GLU A 58 -3.00 5.45 -10.49
C GLU A 58 -3.62 4.24 -11.21
N ILE A 59 -3.07 3.04 -11.05
CA ILE A 59 -3.64 1.81 -11.60
C ILE A 59 -5.05 1.58 -11.05
N SER A 60 -5.23 1.70 -9.73
CA SER A 60 -6.56 1.60 -9.11
C SER A 60 -7.48 2.76 -9.51
N GLN A 61 -6.95 3.98 -9.66
CA GLN A 61 -7.72 5.14 -10.08
C GLN A 61 -8.26 5.03 -11.51
N CYS A 62 -7.48 4.44 -12.42
CA CYS A 62 -7.86 4.23 -13.83
C CYS A 62 -8.57 2.88 -14.05
N ASN A 63 -8.88 2.10 -13.01
CA ASN A 63 -9.42 0.74 -13.12
C ASN A 63 -8.55 -0.19 -13.99
N ALA A 64 -7.23 0.04 -14.02
CA ALA A 64 -6.28 -0.59 -14.94
C ALA A 64 -5.69 -1.91 -14.42
N ILE A 65 -6.16 -2.45 -13.29
CA ILE A 65 -5.58 -3.67 -12.73
C ILE A 65 -5.60 -4.83 -13.74
N PRO A 66 -6.72 -5.13 -14.45
CA PRO A 66 -6.75 -6.24 -15.39
C PRO A 66 -5.77 -6.10 -16.55
N SER A 67 -5.65 -4.91 -17.14
CA SER A 67 -4.74 -4.66 -18.27
C SER A 67 -3.27 -4.67 -17.86
N VAL A 68 -2.96 -4.17 -16.66
CA VAL A 68 -1.59 -4.23 -16.10
C VAL A 68 -1.21 -5.66 -15.73
N VAL A 69 -2.16 -6.47 -15.23
CA VAL A 69 -1.95 -7.92 -15.01
C VAL A 69 -1.66 -8.61 -16.33
N GLU A 70 -2.45 -8.36 -17.40
CA GLU A 70 -2.22 -8.92 -18.72
C GLU A 70 -0.83 -8.57 -19.26
N LEU A 71 -0.41 -7.31 -19.14
CA LEU A 71 0.92 -6.86 -19.55
C LEU A 71 2.02 -7.61 -18.79
N ALA A 72 1.89 -7.71 -17.46
CA ALA A 72 2.84 -8.45 -16.63
C ALA A 72 2.90 -9.94 -17.00
N GLU A 73 1.75 -10.57 -17.23
CA GLU A 73 1.67 -11.97 -17.62
C GLU A 73 2.23 -12.24 -19.01
N LEU A 74 1.96 -11.36 -19.97
CA LEU A 74 2.42 -11.53 -21.35
C LEU A 74 3.94 -11.70 -21.43
N LEU A 75 4.67 -10.93 -20.63
CA LEU A 75 6.14 -10.94 -20.61
C LEU A 75 6.72 -11.61 -19.34
N ALA A 76 5.90 -12.15 -18.45
CA ALA A 76 6.28 -12.67 -17.14
C ALA A 76 7.18 -11.69 -16.37
N ILE A 77 6.75 -10.43 -16.27
CA ILE A 77 7.48 -9.38 -15.57
C ILE A 77 7.22 -9.51 -14.06
N PRO A 78 8.26 -9.59 -13.22
CA PRO A 78 8.07 -9.50 -11.77
C PRO A 78 7.53 -8.12 -11.38
N VAL A 79 6.50 -8.12 -10.54
CA VAL A 79 5.79 -6.91 -10.13
C VAL A 79 6.10 -6.58 -8.69
N ALA A 80 6.68 -5.40 -8.47
CA ALA A 80 6.91 -4.83 -7.15
C ALA A 80 5.95 -3.67 -6.90
N GLN A 81 5.25 -3.69 -5.78
CA GLN A 81 4.41 -2.58 -5.39
C GLN A 81 5.25 -1.43 -4.84
N HIS A 82 4.90 -0.21 -5.20
CA HIS A 82 5.52 0.98 -4.65
C HIS A 82 5.33 1.03 -3.12
N SER A 83 6.38 1.40 -2.37
CA SER A 83 6.38 1.39 -0.90
C SER A 83 5.33 2.32 -0.26
N ARG A 84 4.82 3.27 -1.02
CA ARG A 84 3.77 4.21 -0.61
C ARG A 84 2.47 4.02 -1.41
N SER A 85 2.28 2.85 -1.97
CA SER A 85 0.99 2.47 -2.53
C SER A 85 0.08 2.02 -1.39
N PHE A 86 -1.02 2.74 -1.21
CA PHE A 86 -1.94 2.53 -0.10
C PHE A 86 -3.16 1.72 -0.49
N HIS A 87 -3.33 1.47 -1.78
CA HIS A 87 -4.32 0.55 -2.34
C HIS A 87 -3.67 -0.77 -2.72
N CYS A 88 -4.46 -1.73 -3.15
CA CYS A 88 -3.96 -2.93 -3.79
C CYS A 88 -3.97 -2.69 -5.31
N ASP A 89 -2.87 -2.16 -5.86
CA ASP A 89 -2.78 -1.76 -7.26
C ASP A 89 -2.40 -2.92 -8.19
N PHE A 90 -2.14 -4.08 -7.60
CA PHE A 90 -1.90 -5.35 -8.28
C PHE A 90 -2.26 -6.48 -7.31
N PRO A 91 -2.89 -7.59 -7.76
CA PRO A 91 -3.26 -8.70 -6.86
C PRO A 91 -2.03 -9.21 -6.12
N ASN A 92 -2.00 -9.05 -4.80
CA ASN A 92 -0.78 -9.28 -4.02
C ASN A 92 -0.39 -10.75 -3.86
N TYR A 93 -1.31 -11.68 -4.14
CA TYR A 93 -1.05 -13.13 -4.20
C TYR A 93 -0.87 -13.64 -5.64
N HIS A 94 -0.79 -12.73 -6.62
CA HIS A 94 -0.50 -13.11 -8.00
C HIS A 94 0.90 -13.74 -8.11
N PRO A 95 1.09 -14.78 -8.95
CA PRO A 95 2.38 -15.47 -9.11
C PRO A 95 3.55 -14.58 -9.51
N LEU A 96 3.30 -13.44 -10.14
CA LEU A 96 4.32 -12.46 -10.51
C LEU A 96 4.55 -11.36 -9.48
N HIS A 97 3.75 -11.28 -8.41
CA HIS A 97 3.91 -10.27 -7.36
C HIS A 97 5.03 -10.65 -6.41
N ILE A 98 6.08 -9.83 -6.36
CA ILE A 98 7.29 -10.09 -5.54
C ILE A 98 7.32 -9.30 -4.22
N GLY A 99 6.34 -8.46 -3.98
CA GLY A 99 6.22 -7.65 -2.77
C GLY A 99 6.48 -6.16 -3.00
N TYR A 100 7.08 -5.50 -2.02
CA TYR A 100 7.38 -4.08 -2.10
C TYR A 100 8.79 -3.80 -2.62
N LEU A 101 8.93 -2.72 -3.36
CA LEU A 101 10.20 -2.30 -3.97
C LEU A 101 11.31 -2.10 -2.92
N LEU A 102 10.99 -1.64 -1.71
CA LEU A 102 11.96 -1.50 -0.62
C LEU A 102 12.57 -2.82 -0.13
N ASN A 103 11.94 -3.96 -0.44
CA ASN A 103 12.41 -5.29 -0.09
C ASN A 103 13.13 -6.00 -1.25
N LEU A 104 13.46 -5.27 -2.31
CA LEU A 104 14.20 -5.78 -3.47
C LEU A 104 15.49 -6.55 -3.12
N PRO A 105 16.31 -6.14 -2.12
CA PRO A 105 17.51 -6.90 -1.78
C PRO A 105 17.24 -8.38 -1.50
N SER A 106 16.13 -8.71 -0.86
CA SER A 106 15.74 -10.12 -0.61
C SER A 106 15.36 -10.87 -1.89
N TYR A 107 14.72 -10.16 -2.82
CA TYR A 107 14.33 -10.70 -4.12
C TYR A 107 15.54 -10.85 -5.05
N MET A 108 16.50 -9.92 -5.01
CA MET A 108 17.72 -9.94 -5.82
C MET A 108 18.61 -11.17 -5.58
N GLN A 109 18.41 -11.89 -4.47
CA GLN A 109 19.07 -13.18 -4.24
C GLN A 109 18.56 -14.28 -5.18
N PHE A 110 17.36 -14.14 -5.72
CA PHE A 110 16.68 -15.14 -6.53
C PHE A 110 16.50 -14.73 -8.01
N TYR A 111 16.59 -13.45 -8.31
CA TYR A 111 16.46 -12.91 -9.66
C TYR A 111 17.83 -12.47 -10.17
N PRO A 112 18.11 -12.53 -11.49
CA PRO A 112 19.39 -12.09 -12.02
C PRO A 112 19.75 -10.69 -11.49
N HIS A 113 20.98 -10.54 -11.04
CA HIS A 113 21.47 -9.28 -10.48
C HIS A 113 21.43 -8.12 -11.48
N ASP A 114 21.18 -8.43 -12.75
CA ASP A 114 21.21 -7.53 -13.89
C ASP A 114 19.80 -7.26 -14.41
N ILE A 115 18.98 -6.51 -13.63
CA ILE A 115 17.77 -5.91 -14.20
C ILE A 115 18.22 -4.96 -15.29
N ASP A 116 17.68 -5.15 -16.48
CA ASP A 116 18.10 -4.47 -17.71
C ASP A 116 17.02 -3.55 -18.30
N CYS A 117 15.80 -3.58 -17.77
CA CYS A 117 14.72 -2.65 -18.08
C CYS A 117 13.79 -2.48 -16.89
N CYS A 118 13.35 -1.26 -16.61
CA CYS A 118 12.32 -0.98 -15.62
C CYS A 118 11.12 -0.32 -16.28
N ILE A 119 9.91 -0.71 -15.84
CA ILE A 119 8.69 0.01 -16.14
C ILE A 119 8.01 0.42 -14.83
N SER A 120 7.77 1.73 -14.66
CA SER A 120 7.06 2.30 -13.50
C SER A 120 5.69 2.77 -13.96
N ILE A 121 4.63 2.19 -13.43
CA ILE A 121 3.25 2.43 -13.84
C ILE A 121 2.44 3.01 -12.71
N GLY A 122 1.91 4.22 -12.91
CA GLY A 122 1.02 4.88 -11.95
C GLY A 122 1.68 5.25 -10.63
N THR A 123 3.00 5.48 -10.65
CA THR A 123 3.78 5.84 -9.47
C THR A 123 4.48 7.19 -9.65
N ARG A 124 5.20 7.62 -8.61
CA ARG A 124 6.11 8.76 -8.69
C ARG A 124 7.54 8.33 -9.07
N ALA A 125 7.78 7.06 -9.34
CA ALA A 125 9.12 6.49 -9.49
C ALA A 125 10.09 6.98 -8.39
N THR A 126 9.62 6.92 -7.13
CA THR A 126 10.35 7.51 -6.00
C THR A 126 11.18 6.46 -5.27
N GLN A 127 12.02 6.96 -4.42
CA GLN A 127 12.85 6.38 -3.37
C GLN A 127 13.35 4.91 -3.54
N GLY A 128 12.50 3.95 -3.87
CA GLY A 128 12.90 2.56 -4.14
C GLY A 128 13.56 2.45 -5.52
N MET A 129 12.88 2.91 -6.57
CA MET A 129 13.37 2.89 -7.96
C MET A 129 14.55 3.84 -8.12
N GLU A 130 14.51 5.06 -7.57
CA GLU A 130 15.61 6.00 -7.59
C GLU A 130 16.88 5.41 -6.96
N THR A 131 16.77 4.82 -5.77
CA THR A 131 17.91 4.17 -5.10
C THR A 131 18.44 3.00 -5.92
N PHE A 132 17.55 2.22 -6.52
CA PHE A 132 17.89 1.10 -7.38
C PHE A 132 18.58 1.56 -8.67
N MET A 133 18.11 2.67 -9.28
CA MET A 133 18.60 3.22 -10.54
C MET A 133 19.86 4.07 -10.38
N LYS A 134 20.15 4.60 -9.18
CA LYS A 134 21.14 5.66 -8.91
C LYS A 134 22.53 5.42 -9.49
N ASN A 135 22.96 4.15 -9.60
CA ASN A 135 24.26 3.77 -10.12
C ASN A 135 24.18 2.87 -11.36
N ARG A 136 23.02 2.77 -12.00
CA ARG A 136 22.74 1.85 -13.11
C ARG A 136 22.16 2.61 -14.29
N ARG A 137 22.71 2.39 -15.48
CA ARG A 137 22.15 2.90 -16.74
C ARG A 137 21.10 1.94 -17.28
N ILE A 138 19.97 1.81 -16.58
CA ILE A 138 18.87 0.94 -16.97
C ILE A 138 17.79 1.83 -17.61
N PRO A 139 17.27 1.51 -18.81
CA PRO A 139 16.16 2.23 -19.39
C PRO A 139 14.93 2.14 -18.47
N LEU A 140 14.34 3.31 -18.16
CA LEU A 140 13.11 3.43 -17.41
C LEU A 140 12.00 3.86 -18.36
N ILE A 141 10.93 3.06 -18.43
CA ILE A 141 9.66 3.44 -19.01
C ILE A 141 8.79 3.96 -17.86
N HIS A 142 8.27 5.18 -17.97
CA HIS A 142 7.46 5.78 -16.91
C HIS A 142 6.08 6.16 -17.44
N ALA A 143 5.05 5.45 -16.97
CA ALA A 143 3.65 5.68 -17.31
C ALA A 143 2.92 6.39 -16.17
N SER A 144 2.25 7.50 -16.45
CA SER A 144 1.48 8.26 -15.45
C SER A 144 0.39 9.09 -16.12
N VAL A 145 -0.69 9.33 -15.38
CA VAL A 145 -1.72 10.33 -15.76
C VAL A 145 -1.27 11.77 -15.51
N ASP A 146 -0.19 11.94 -14.76
CA ASP A 146 0.30 13.24 -14.30
C ASP A 146 1.66 13.55 -14.96
N PRO A 147 1.73 14.53 -15.85
CA PRO A 147 2.95 14.89 -16.56
C PRO A 147 4.07 15.32 -15.63
N GLU A 148 3.74 15.88 -14.46
CA GLU A 148 4.75 16.33 -13.49
C GLU A 148 5.49 15.17 -12.79
N LYS A 149 4.98 13.94 -12.89
CA LYS A 149 5.65 12.77 -12.31
C LYS A 149 6.67 12.15 -13.26
N ILE A 150 6.41 12.23 -14.57
CA ILE A 150 7.26 11.60 -15.59
C ILE A 150 8.65 12.25 -15.57
N GLY A 151 9.68 11.44 -15.37
CA GLY A 151 11.08 11.89 -15.36
C GLY A 151 11.50 12.74 -14.16
N ARG A 152 10.61 13.01 -13.21
CA ARG A 152 10.89 13.92 -12.08
C ARG A 152 11.99 13.42 -11.15
N ASN A 153 12.02 12.14 -10.84
CA ASN A 153 12.89 11.55 -9.82
C ASN A 153 13.97 10.63 -10.40
N ALA A 154 13.80 10.19 -11.65
CA ALA A 154 14.75 9.32 -12.33
C ALA A 154 14.77 9.64 -13.84
N PRO A 155 15.95 9.55 -14.50
CA PRO A 155 16.03 9.68 -15.94
C PRO A 155 15.13 8.67 -16.63
N THR A 156 14.25 9.16 -17.50
CA THR A 156 13.24 8.35 -18.19
C THR A 156 13.62 8.19 -19.65
N ALA A 157 13.71 6.95 -20.11
CA ALA A 157 13.99 6.63 -21.50
C ALA A 157 12.74 6.79 -22.37
N VAL A 158 11.56 6.44 -21.84
CA VAL A 158 10.26 6.58 -22.49
C VAL A 158 9.24 7.09 -21.49
N GLY A 159 8.60 8.22 -21.75
CA GLY A 159 7.50 8.77 -20.96
C GLY A 159 6.17 8.46 -21.63
N LEU A 160 5.24 7.84 -20.93
CA LEU A 160 3.90 7.51 -21.42
C LEU A 160 2.88 8.30 -20.59
N LEU A 161 2.41 9.41 -21.12
CA LEU A 161 1.38 10.23 -20.50
C LEU A 161 0.00 9.79 -21.00
N GLY A 162 -0.92 9.47 -20.10
CA GLY A 162 -2.28 9.10 -20.45
C GLY A 162 -2.96 8.23 -19.40
N ASP A 163 -4.15 7.76 -19.73
CA ASP A 163 -4.88 6.80 -18.92
C ASP A 163 -4.11 5.48 -18.83
N ILE A 164 -3.92 4.96 -17.62
CA ILE A 164 -3.08 3.77 -17.37
C ILE A 164 -3.69 2.52 -18.02
N ASP A 165 -5.00 2.38 -18.05
CA ASP A 165 -5.66 1.24 -18.69
C ASP A 165 -5.43 1.23 -20.20
N LEU A 166 -5.53 2.39 -20.84
CA LEU A 166 -5.25 2.55 -22.26
C LEU A 166 -3.77 2.30 -22.58
N ILE A 167 -2.85 2.87 -21.78
CA ILE A 167 -1.41 2.64 -21.93
C ILE A 167 -1.08 1.14 -21.85
N ALA A 168 -1.62 0.45 -20.86
CA ALA A 168 -1.35 -0.98 -20.67
C ALA A 168 -1.90 -1.82 -21.85
N LYS A 169 -3.11 -1.51 -22.32
CA LYS A 169 -3.71 -2.17 -23.50
C LYS A 169 -2.90 -1.91 -24.76
N ASP A 170 -2.53 -0.66 -25.03
CA ASP A 170 -1.73 -0.30 -26.22
C ASP A 170 -0.34 -0.99 -26.20
N LEU A 171 0.29 -1.09 -25.03
CA LEU A 171 1.55 -1.87 -24.85
C LEU A 171 1.34 -3.35 -25.14
N VAL A 172 0.26 -3.96 -24.65
CA VAL A 172 -0.08 -5.35 -24.90
C VAL A 172 -0.30 -5.60 -26.40
N GLU A 173 -1.04 -4.73 -27.08
CA GLU A 173 -1.29 -4.80 -28.53
C GLU A 173 0.01 -4.66 -29.32
N ALA A 174 0.85 -3.67 -28.99
CA ALA A 174 2.14 -3.46 -29.63
C ALA A 174 3.07 -4.68 -29.47
N ILE A 175 3.17 -5.23 -28.27
CA ILE A 175 3.98 -6.43 -28.01
C ILE A 175 3.46 -7.64 -28.80
N LYS A 176 2.14 -7.85 -28.84
CA LYS A 176 1.53 -8.95 -29.60
C LYS A 176 1.72 -8.79 -31.12
N SER A 177 1.82 -7.56 -31.64
CA SER A 177 2.11 -7.31 -33.05
C SER A 177 3.57 -7.59 -33.43
N MET A 178 4.51 -7.42 -32.49
CA MET A 178 5.95 -7.59 -32.71
C MET A 178 6.46 -9.00 -32.47
N ALA A 179 5.75 -9.83 -31.69
CA ALA A 179 6.19 -11.18 -31.34
C ALA A 179 5.03 -12.16 -31.28
N SER A 180 5.24 -13.35 -31.87
CA SER A 180 4.23 -14.40 -31.84
C SER A 180 4.04 -14.98 -30.42
N PRO A 181 2.85 -15.53 -30.12
CA PRO A 181 2.59 -16.18 -28.83
C PRO A 181 3.60 -17.28 -28.47
N ALA A 182 4.05 -18.05 -29.47
CA ALA A 182 5.04 -19.10 -29.29
C ALA A 182 6.42 -18.54 -28.89
N GLN A 183 6.84 -17.41 -29.50
CA GLN A 183 8.07 -16.71 -29.13
C GLN A 183 8.00 -16.15 -27.72
N LEU A 184 6.91 -15.49 -27.38
CA LEU A 184 6.67 -14.94 -26.02
C LEU A 184 6.70 -16.05 -24.96
N LYS A 185 5.95 -17.14 -25.19
CA LYS A 185 5.92 -18.29 -24.26
C LYS A 185 7.30 -18.90 -24.03
N ARG A 186 8.08 -19.14 -25.11
CA ARG A 186 9.43 -19.68 -25.01
C ARG A 186 10.36 -18.76 -24.22
N ARG A 187 10.30 -17.45 -24.49
CA ARG A 187 11.15 -16.43 -23.87
C ARG A 187 10.86 -16.25 -22.37
N THR A 188 9.60 -16.43 -21.95
CA THR A 188 9.14 -16.12 -20.59
C THR A 188 9.03 -17.33 -19.67
N ALA A 189 9.12 -18.56 -20.21
CA ALA A 189 8.81 -19.77 -19.45
C ALA A 189 9.67 -19.96 -18.19
N GLU A 190 11.00 -19.84 -18.33
CA GLU A 190 11.94 -20.00 -17.21
C GLU A 190 11.73 -18.89 -16.17
N ARG A 191 11.63 -17.65 -16.62
CA ARG A 191 11.40 -16.50 -15.75
C ARG A 191 10.08 -16.63 -14.98
N ARG A 192 9.00 -17.01 -15.66
CA ARG A 192 7.68 -17.26 -15.04
C ARG A 192 7.77 -18.30 -13.94
N LEU A 193 8.39 -19.43 -14.21
CA LEU A 193 8.56 -20.51 -13.22
C LEU A 193 9.35 -20.02 -12.00
N LYS A 194 10.45 -19.35 -12.23
CA LYS A 194 11.33 -18.84 -11.16
C LYS A 194 10.61 -17.84 -10.25
N ILE A 195 9.90 -16.87 -10.84
CA ILE A 195 9.18 -15.85 -10.08
C ILE A 195 7.99 -16.45 -9.33
N SER A 196 7.19 -17.29 -10.00
CA SER A 196 6.03 -17.92 -9.36
C SER A 196 6.42 -18.82 -8.18
N THR A 197 7.54 -19.54 -8.30
CA THR A 197 8.09 -20.36 -7.21
C THR A 197 8.52 -19.49 -6.02
N TYR A 198 9.21 -18.36 -6.28
CA TYR A 198 9.58 -17.40 -5.24
C TYR A 198 8.33 -16.80 -4.55
N SER A 199 7.37 -16.32 -5.33
CA SER A 199 6.15 -15.72 -4.82
C SER A 199 5.35 -16.70 -3.95
N ALA A 200 5.14 -17.93 -4.45
CA ALA A 200 4.44 -18.98 -3.71
C ALA A 200 5.15 -19.33 -2.38
N GLY A 201 6.48 -19.50 -2.42
CA GLY A 201 7.28 -19.79 -1.23
C GLY A 201 7.22 -18.66 -0.19
N LYS A 202 7.30 -17.41 -0.65
CA LYS A 202 7.16 -16.21 0.19
C LYS A 202 5.79 -16.17 0.88
N HIS A 203 4.69 -16.34 0.14
CA HIS A 203 3.35 -16.32 0.71
C HIS A 203 3.12 -17.47 1.69
N ALA A 204 3.55 -18.69 1.34
CA ALA A 204 3.46 -19.84 2.23
C ALA A 204 4.25 -19.62 3.53
N GLY A 205 5.47 -19.11 3.43
CA GLY A 205 6.32 -18.82 4.60
C GLY A 205 5.72 -17.72 5.50
N THR A 206 5.19 -16.65 4.90
CA THR A 206 4.54 -15.56 5.66
C THR A 206 3.29 -16.05 6.38
N ARG A 207 2.46 -16.83 5.69
CA ARG A 207 1.23 -17.41 6.25
C ARG A 207 1.54 -18.38 7.39
N GLU A 208 2.52 -19.24 7.22
CA GLU A 208 2.95 -20.19 8.26
C GLU A 208 3.55 -19.46 9.47
N ALA A 209 4.37 -18.44 9.25
CA ALA A 209 4.89 -17.60 10.33
C ALA A 209 3.76 -16.93 11.13
N GLY A 210 2.74 -16.39 10.47
CA GLY A 210 1.54 -15.82 11.12
C GLY A 210 0.77 -16.89 11.92
N ARG A 211 0.55 -18.06 11.33
CA ARG A 211 -0.12 -19.19 11.99
C ARG A 211 0.59 -19.64 13.27
N LEU A 212 1.89 -19.77 13.21
CA LEU A 212 2.73 -20.26 14.33
C LEU A 212 3.06 -19.20 15.37
N SER A 213 2.87 -17.90 15.05
CA SER A 213 3.17 -16.81 15.96
C SER A 213 2.36 -16.91 17.23
N LYS A 214 3.08 -16.91 18.38
CA LYS A 214 2.52 -16.92 19.74
C LYS A 214 3.25 -15.92 20.60
N GLY A 215 2.55 -15.28 21.53
CA GLY A 215 3.18 -14.34 22.44
C GLY A 215 2.21 -13.51 23.26
N ASP A 216 2.80 -12.91 24.30
CA ASP A 216 2.29 -11.83 25.12
C ASP A 216 3.49 -10.89 25.36
N PRO A 217 3.51 -9.67 24.79
CA PRO A 217 2.46 -9.02 23.96
C PRO A 217 2.17 -9.75 22.64
N LEU A 218 0.96 -9.51 22.12
CA LEU A 218 0.45 -10.11 20.89
C LEU A 218 1.38 -9.84 19.69
N PRO A 219 1.87 -10.86 18.97
CA PRO A 219 2.53 -10.65 17.69
C PRO A 219 1.51 -10.17 16.62
N TRP A 220 1.80 -9.05 15.97
CA TRP A 220 0.92 -8.49 14.92
C TRP A 220 0.70 -9.47 13.76
N GLN A 221 1.66 -10.36 13.46
CA GLN A 221 1.54 -11.41 12.45
C GLN A 221 0.39 -12.36 12.75
N LYS A 222 0.21 -12.72 14.02
CA LYS A 222 -0.91 -13.57 14.46
C LYS A 222 -2.25 -12.88 14.22
N LEU A 223 -2.35 -11.60 14.55
CA LEU A 223 -3.56 -10.82 14.33
C LEU A 223 -3.95 -10.79 12.84
N LEU A 224 -2.99 -10.45 11.96
CA LEU A 224 -3.27 -10.36 10.52
C LEU A 224 -3.59 -11.72 9.90
N TYR A 225 -2.93 -12.80 10.37
CA TYR A 225 -3.24 -14.16 9.94
C TYR A 225 -4.69 -14.54 10.30
N GLU A 226 -5.09 -14.33 11.56
CA GLU A 226 -6.44 -14.68 12.01
C GLU A 226 -7.51 -13.79 11.34
N LEU A 227 -7.17 -12.55 11.06
CA LEU A 227 -8.05 -11.64 10.32
C LEU A 227 -8.26 -12.13 8.89
N ASP A 228 -7.20 -12.53 8.18
CA ASP A 228 -7.28 -13.10 6.83
C ASP A 228 -8.15 -14.36 6.77
N GLU A 229 -8.04 -15.23 7.80
CA GLU A 229 -8.82 -16.47 7.90
C GLU A 229 -10.32 -16.26 8.14
N LEU A 230 -10.68 -15.15 8.78
CA LEU A 230 -12.04 -14.95 9.30
C LEU A 230 -12.85 -13.90 8.53
N MET A 231 -12.20 -13.03 7.78
CA MET A 231 -12.89 -12.03 6.95
C MET A 231 -13.67 -12.68 5.81
N ASP A 232 -14.76 -12.04 5.45
CA ASP A 232 -15.53 -12.39 4.26
C ASP A 232 -14.67 -12.29 2.99
N PRO A 233 -14.96 -13.09 1.94
CA PRO A 233 -14.17 -13.11 0.71
C PRO A 233 -14.10 -11.76 -0.03
N ASP A 234 -15.10 -10.91 0.19
CA ASP A 234 -15.24 -9.59 -0.42
C ASP A 234 -15.09 -8.43 0.58
N ALA A 235 -14.56 -8.68 1.78
CA ALA A 235 -14.36 -7.66 2.80
C ALA A 235 -13.53 -6.46 2.29
N VAL A 236 -13.72 -5.30 2.91
CA VAL A 236 -12.91 -4.11 2.66
C VAL A 236 -12.09 -3.78 3.90
N VAL A 237 -10.79 -3.65 3.73
CA VAL A 237 -9.88 -3.22 4.81
C VAL A 237 -9.49 -1.77 4.58
N VAL A 238 -9.92 -0.89 5.47
CA VAL A 238 -9.47 0.51 5.53
C VAL A 238 -8.29 0.59 6.47
N GLU A 239 -7.12 0.87 5.92
CA GLU A 239 -5.85 0.77 6.65
C GLU A 239 -5.17 2.12 6.86
N GLU A 240 -4.85 2.42 8.12
CA GLU A 240 -3.97 3.52 8.48
C GLU A 240 -2.85 3.03 9.41
N LEU A 241 -1.96 2.21 8.86
CA LEU A 241 -0.76 1.74 9.55
C LEU A 241 0.48 2.49 9.08
N GLY A 242 1.46 2.64 9.95
CA GLY A 242 2.76 3.22 9.60
C GLY A 242 3.56 2.33 8.62
N ARG A 243 3.20 1.05 8.52
CA ARG A 243 3.83 0.03 7.68
C ARG A 243 2.77 -0.83 6.99
N GLY A 244 2.17 -0.27 5.94
CA GLY A 244 1.13 -0.93 5.14
C GLY A 244 1.58 -2.20 4.44
N GLU A 245 2.90 -2.38 4.24
CA GLU A 245 3.47 -3.62 3.72
C GLU A 245 3.15 -4.86 4.57
N ARG A 246 2.89 -4.69 5.87
CA ARG A 246 2.50 -5.79 6.76
C ARG A 246 1.16 -6.38 6.35
N THR A 247 0.19 -5.53 6.09
CA THR A 247 -1.18 -5.94 5.72
C THR A 247 -1.18 -6.68 4.39
N VAL A 248 -0.54 -6.10 3.37
CA VAL A 248 -0.45 -6.72 2.03
C VAL A 248 0.37 -8.03 2.03
N SER A 249 1.28 -8.20 2.98
CA SER A 249 2.03 -9.46 3.08
C SER A 249 1.22 -10.60 3.70
N HIS A 250 0.20 -10.31 4.51
CA HIS A 250 -0.55 -11.31 5.28
C HIS A 250 -2.00 -11.49 4.85
N ILE A 251 -2.61 -10.48 4.25
CA ILE A 251 -4.01 -10.51 3.81
C ILE A 251 -4.02 -10.57 2.28
N ASN A 252 -4.84 -11.47 1.73
CA ASN A 252 -5.02 -11.59 0.29
C ASN A 252 -6.01 -10.55 -0.22
N PHE A 253 -5.56 -9.69 -1.14
CA PHE A 253 -6.36 -8.67 -1.81
C PHE A 253 -6.38 -8.91 -3.32
N SER A 254 -7.54 -8.74 -3.93
CA SER A 254 -7.73 -8.81 -5.38
C SER A 254 -8.90 -7.94 -5.82
N PRO A 255 -8.98 -7.53 -7.09
CA PRO A 255 -10.10 -6.72 -7.59
C PRO A 255 -11.47 -7.38 -7.42
N GLU A 256 -11.52 -8.70 -7.61
CA GLU A 256 -12.76 -9.50 -7.52
C GLU A 256 -13.10 -9.92 -6.08
N GLY A 257 -12.15 -9.74 -5.16
CA GLY A 257 -12.27 -10.18 -3.77
C GLY A 257 -12.21 -9.03 -2.78
N ARG A 258 -11.33 -9.19 -1.81
CA ARG A 258 -11.09 -8.19 -0.77
C ARG A 258 -10.40 -6.96 -1.32
N LEU A 259 -10.89 -5.79 -0.91
CA LEU A 259 -10.29 -4.51 -1.27
C LEU A 259 -9.48 -3.93 -0.12
N LYS A 260 -8.41 -3.25 -0.45
CA LYS A 260 -7.62 -2.45 0.48
C LYS A 260 -7.78 -0.98 0.13
N ILE A 261 -8.20 -0.18 1.10
CA ILE A 261 -8.23 1.28 1.02
C ILE A 261 -7.21 1.80 2.03
N GLY A 262 -6.21 2.49 1.56
CA GLY A 262 -5.18 3.08 2.41
C GLY A 262 -5.16 4.60 2.32
N ARG A 263 -4.19 5.22 2.99
CA ARG A 263 -4.04 6.67 3.04
C ARG A 263 -3.90 7.27 1.64
N THR A 264 -4.34 8.51 1.52
CA THR A 264 -4.11 9.30 0.31
C THR A 264 -2.63 9.65 0.15
N THR A 265 -2.26 10.14 -1.04
CA THR A 265 -0.89 10.55 -1.36
C THR A 265 -0.34 11.66 -0.45
N GLY A 266 -1.20 12.46 0.18
CA GLY A 266 -0.82 13.48 1.17
C GLY A 266 -0.33 12.92 2.50
N MET A 267 -0.58 11.63 2.76
CA MET A 267 -0.12 10.90 3.96
C MET A 267 -0.56 11.50 5.30
N ALA A 268 -1.63 12.30 5.32
CA ALA A 268 -2.21 12.80 6.56
C ALA A 268 -2.64 11.65 7.47
N LEU A 269 -2.39 11.79 8.77
CA LEU A 269 -2.81 10.84 9.78
C LEU A 269 -4.18 11.22 10.37
N GLY A 270 -4.90 10.23 10.90
CA GLY A 270 -6.19 10.41 11.58
C GLY A 270 -7.42 10.36 10.67
N TRP A 271 -7.27 9.96 9.41
CA TRP A 271 -8.39 9.87 8.46
C TRP A 271 -9.11 8.52 8.49
N GLY A 272 -8.43 7.44 8.92
CA GLY A 272 -8.82 6.06 8.65
C GLY A 272 -10.14 5.64 9.27
N VAL A 273 -10.46 6.12 10.48
CA VAL A 273 -11.74 5.78 11.14
C VAL A 273 -12.91 6.45 10.39
N GLY A 274 -12.78 7.75 10.07
CA GLY A 274 -13.78 8.46 9.26
C GLY A 274 -13.94 7.85 7.86
N ALA A 275 -12.83 7.49 7.21
CA ALA A 275 -12.84 6.79 5.92
C ALA A 275 -13.56 5.43 6.00
N SER A 276 -13.43 4.71 7.13
CA SER A 276 -14.15 3.44 7.34
C SER A 276 -15.66 3.63 7.42
N VAL A 277 -16.12 4.72 8.03
CA VAL A 277 -17.54 5.12 8.01
C VAL A 277 -17.99 5.36 6.57
N GLY A 278 -17.27 6.22 5.84
CA GLY A 278 -17.59 6.50 4.43
C GLY A 278 -17.57 5.26 3.55
N THR A 279 -16.62 4.35 3.77
CA THR A 279 -16.53 3.08 3.05
C THR A 279 -17.75 2.20 3.31
N LYS A 280 -18.18 2.07 4.57
CA LYS A 280 -19.37 1.27 4.90
C LYS A 280 -20.66 1.87 4.34
N LEU A 281 -20.76 3.19 4.31
CA LEU A 281 -21.91 3.87 3.68
C LEU A 281 -21.93 3.69 2.16
N ALA A 282 -20.77 3.71 1.50
CA ALA A 282 -20.65 3.48 0.06
C ALA A 282 -20.83 2.02 -0.35
N LEU A 283 -20.47 1.09 0.51
CA LEU A 283 -20.50 -0.36 0.28
C LEU A 283 -21.28 -1.06 1.42
N PRO A 284 -22.60 -0.82 1.54
CA PRO A 284 -23.40 -1.23 2.70
C PRO A 284 -23.45 -2.74 2.90
N ASP A 285 -23.36 -3.53 1.82
CA ASP A 285 -23.43 -4.98 1.86
C ASP A 285 -22.10 -5.66 2.19
N ARG A 286 -20.97 -4.94 2.05
CA ARG A 286 -19.64 -5.50 2.30
C ARG A 286 -19.24 -5.39 3.77
N GLN A 287 -18.52 -6.39 4.26
CA GLN A 287 -17.87 -6.35 5.56
C GLN A 287 -16.74 -5.32 5.53
N VAL A 288 -16.71 -4.39 6.50
CA VAL A 288 -15.67 -3.35 6.59
C VAL A 288 -14.85 -3.52 7.87
N VAL A 289 -13.54 -3.59 7.71
CA VAL A 289 -12.56 -3.62 8.79
C VAL A 289 -11.71 -2.36 8.73
N SER A 290 -11.70 -1.60 9.83
CA SER A 290 -10.85 -0.44 10.05
C SER A 290 -9.60 -0.87 10.80
N LEU A 291 -8.44 -0.94 10.12
CA LEU A 291 -7.18 -1.39 10.68
C LEU A 291 -6.27 -0.19 10.93
N GLN A 292 -6.09 0.19 12.18
CA GLN A 292 -5.47 1.44 12.58
C GLN A 292 -4.23 1.21 13.45
N GLY A 293 -3.23 2.09 13.36
CA GLY A 293 -2.18 2.20 14.37
C GLY A 293 -2.62 3.12 15.50
N ASP A 294 -2.16 2.84 16.72
CA ASP A 294 -2.42 3.70 17.90
C ASP A 294 -2.06 5.16 17.67
N GLY A 295 -0.87 5.41 17.12
CA GLY A 295 -0.42 6.76 16.80
C GLY A 295 -1.26 7.42 15.71
N GLY A 296 -1.65 6.71 14.64
CA GLY A 296 -2.51 7.22 13.57
C GLY A 296 -3.90 7.58 14.13
N PHE A 297 -4.48 6.70 14.92
CA PHE A 297 -5.77 6.93 15.56
C PHE A 297 -5.77 8.17 16.45
N MET A 298 -4.69 8.44 17.20
CA MET A 298 -4.57 9.62 18.08
C MET A 298 -4.48 10.94 17.33
N PHE A 299 -4.11 10.95 16.05
CA PHE A 299 -4.18 12.16 15.20
C PHE A 299 -5.58 12.44 14.69
N GLY A 300 -6.44 11.42 14.65
CA GLY A 300 -7.84 11.55 14.27
C GLY A 300 -8.70 12.04 15.44
N GLN A 301 -9.91 12.39 15.10
CA GLN A 301 -10.91 12.74 16.10
C GLN A 301 -11.75 11.49 16.39
N SER A 302 -11.91 11.16 17.66
CA SER A 302 -12.69 10.00 18.11
C SER A 302 -14.19 10.14 17.85
N ASP A 303 -14.67 11.32 17.41
CA ASP A 303 -16.06 11.61 17.03
C ASP A 303 -16.57 10.76 15.86
N SER A 304 -15.68 10.25 15.02
CA SER A 304 -16.05 9.23 14.01
C SER A 304 -16.63 7.96 14.66
N LEU A 305 -16.20 7.60 15.87
CA LEU A 305 -16.79 6.51 16.64
C LEU A 305 -18.20 6.86 17.09
N TRP A 306 -18.42 8.13 17.50
CA TRP A 306 -19.77 8.61 17.80
C TRP A 306 -20.70 8.47 16.59
N SER A 307 -20.21 8.86 15.41
CA SER A 307 -20.97 8.72 14.15
C SER A 307 -21.30 7.26 13.85
N MET A 308 -20.36 6.33 14.04
CA MET A 308 -20.61 4.89 13.88
C MET A 308 -21.74 4.40 14.79
N SER A 309 -21.70 4.80 16.08
CA SER A 309 -22.71 4.42 17.06
C SER A 309 -24.05 5.09 16.78
N ARG A 310 -24.06 6.37 16.44
CA ARG A 310 -25.26 7.17 16.20
C ARG A 310 -26.09 6.68 15.02
N TYR A 311 -25.42 6.19 13.97
CA TYR A 311 -26.03 5.84 12.70
C TYR A 311 -25.99 4.33 12.42
N ASP A 312 -25.68 3.52 13.42
CA ASP A 312 -25.57 2.05 13.32
C ASP A 312 -24.71 1.63 12.12
N VAL A 313 -23.49 2.19 12.03
CA VAL A 313 -22.53 1.87 10.95
C VAL A 313 -21.64 0.72 11.40
N PRO A 314 -21.90 -0.53 10.97
CA PRO A 314 -21.21 -1.72 11.47
C PRO A 314 -19.80 -1.84 10.86
N VAL A 315 -18.81 -1.34 11.57
CA VAL A 315 -17.38 -1.44 11.25
C VAL A 315 -16.65 -2.13 12.40
N LEU A 316 -15.79 -3.11 12.08
CA LEU A 316 -14.84 -3.67 13.03
C LEU A 316 -13.59 -2.80 13.03
N THR A 317 -13.40 -2.02 14.09
CA THR A 317 -12.19 -1.22 14.27
C THR A 317 -11.18 -2.00 15.11
N ILE A 318 -9.99 -2.20 14.56
CA ILE A 318 -8.86 -2.87 15.24
C ILE A 318 -7.71 -1.88 15.35
N ILE A 319 -7.28 -1.58 16.57
CA ILE A 319 -6.12 -0.73 16.83
C ILE A 319 -4.92 -1.62 17.10
N LEU A 320 -3.88 -1.55 16.27
CA LEU A 320 -2.57 -2.13 16.57
C LEU A 320 -1.86 -1.22 17.55
N ASN A 321 -2.03 -1.51 18.83
CA ASN A 321 -1.54 -0.68 19.93
C ASN A 321 -0.17 -1.20 20.39
N ASN A 322 0.88 -0.67 19.80
CA ASN A 322 2.26 -0.96 20.18
C ASN A 322 2.87 0.12 21.10
N ARG A 323 2.06 1.08 21.54
CA ARG A 323 2.46 2.22 22.38
C ARG A 323 3.61 3.03 21.80
N SER A 324 3.63 3.19 20.46
CA SER A 324 4.76 3.90 19.83
C SER A 324 4.43 4.44 18.44
N TYR A 325 4.87 5.67 18.17
CA TYR A 325 5.07 6.16 16.80
C TYR A 325 6.22 5.40 16.15
N GLU A 326 6.04 4.13 15.89
CA GLU A 326 7.08 3.19 15.47
C GLU A 326 7.89 3.66 14.26
N ALA A 327 7.23 4.19 13.22
CA ALA A 327 7.92 4.70 12.03
C ALA A 327 8.81 5.91 12.36
N THR A 328 8.39 6.76 13.27
CA THR A 328 9.16 7.92 13.75
C THR A 328 10.34 7.46 14.60
N ARG A 329 10.11 6.52 15.52
CA ARG A 329 11.16 5.92 16.33
C ARG A 329 12.29 5.35 15.47
N PHE A 330 11.96 4.57 14.45
CA PHE A 330 12.98 4.02 13.55
C PHE A 330 13.86 5.09 12.91
N ARG A 331 13.26 6.19 12.49
CA ARG A 331 14.00 7.30 11.86
C ARG A 331 14.88 8.02 12.88
N ILE A 332 14.37 8.32 14.07
CA ILE A 332 15.10 9.01 15.13
C ILE A 332 16.24 8.13 15.64
N MET A 333 15.99 6.86 15.91
CA MET A 333 17.00 5.93 16.40
C MET A 333 18.06 5.58 15.35
N GLY A 334 17.75 5.73 14.06
CA GLY A 334 18.69 5.55 12.96
C GLY A 334 19.51 6.82 12.60
N ALA A 335 19.21 7.96 13.22
CA ALA A 335 19.77 9.26 12.86
C ALA A 335 20.59 9.88 14.00
N GLY A 336 21.83 9.42 14.21
CA GLY A 336 22.81 10.09 15.05
C GLY A 336 22.54 10.05 16.56
N ALA A 337 22.61 11.19 17.23
CA ALA A 337 22.70 11.30 18.70
C ALA A 337 21.59 10.60 19.51
N ALA A 338 20.36 10.52 19.02
CA ALA A 338 19.29 9.80 19.70
C ALA A 338 19.50 8.28 19.65
N GLY A 339 20.00 7.76 18.52
CA GLY A 339 20.40 6.37 18.38
C GLY A 339 21.60 6.01 19.24
N GLU A 340 22.60 6.87 19.29
CA GLU A 340 23.80 6.73 20.13
C GLU A 340 23.46 6.75 21.62
N ALA A 341 22.53 7.66 22.02
CA ALA A 341 22.07 7.75 23.40
C ALA A 341 21.14 6.58 23.81
N ASN A 342 20.68 5.78 22.85
CA ASN A 342 19.71 4.68 23.05
C ASN A 342 18.48 5.13 23.86
N ARG A 343 17.93 6.30 23.58
CA ARG A 343 16.80 6.92 24.29
C ARG A 343 15.68 7.29 23.32
N ASP A 344 14.46 6.93 23.68
CA ASP A 344 13.26 7.37 22.97
C ASP A 344 12.67 8.61 23.66
N TYR A 345 12.79 9.77 23.02
CA TYR A 345 12.36 11.04 23.59
C TYR A 345 10.92 11.43 23.22
N VAL A 346 10.37 10.93 22.11
CA VAL A 346 9.15 11.47 21.53
C VAL A 346 8.18 10.44 20.96
N SER A 347 8.59 9.19 20.81
CA SER A 347 7.78 8.20 20.10
C SER A 347 7.03 7.22 21.00
N PHE A 348 7.34 7.18 22.30
CA PHE A 348 6.63 6.34 23.25
C PHE A 348 5.25 6.93 23.60
N LEU A 349 4.19 6.12 23.49
CA LEU A 349 2.79 6.51 23.70
C LEU A 349 2.15 5.84 24.95
N GLY A 350 2.96 5.35 25.86
CA GLY A 350 2.50 4.84 27.15
C GLY A 350 2.61 5.89 28.28
N ASP A 351 2.26 5.50 29.49
CA ASP A 351 2.33 6.26 30.74
C ASP A 351 1.63 7.64 30.71
N PRO A 352 0.26 7.69 30.72
CA PRO A 352 -0.59 6.50 30.88
C PRO A 352 -0.83 5.74 29.57
N ASP A 353 -1.04 4.42 29.68
CA ASP A 353 -1.45 3.60 28.54
C ASP A 353 -2.85 4.01 28.06
N MET A 354 -3.02 4.15 26.76
CA MET A 354 -4.34 4.34 26.16
C MET A 354 -5.10 3.02 26.14
N ASP A 355 -6.36 3.07 26.56
CA ASP A 355 -7.32 1.97 26.46
C ASP A 355 -8.38 2.35 25.41
N PHE A 356 -8.19 1.88 24.18
CA PHE A 356 -9.08 2.23 23.07
C PHE A 356 -10.44 1.52 23.18
N ALA A 357 -10.51 0.35 23.79
CA ALA A 357 -11.78 -0.33 24.04
C ALA A 357 -12.63 0.45 25.03
N LYS A 358 -12.01 0.99 26.08
CA LYS A 358 -12.70 1.86 27.03
C LYS A 358 -13.11 3.19 26.39
N LEU A 359 -12.29 3.77 25.52
CA LEU A 359 -12.65 4.96 24.75
C LEU A 359 -13.89 4.68 23.86
N ALA A 360 -13.94 3.56 23.18
CA ALA A 360 -15.10 3.17 22.37
C ALA A 360 -16.39 3.03 23.20
N SER A 361 -16.27 2.54 24.44
CA SER A 361 -17.42 2.39 25.35
C SER A 361 -18.10 3.74 25.72
N VAL A 362 -17.36 4.87 25.68
CA VAL A 362 -17.92 6.21 25.86
C VAL A 362 -18.98 6.52 24.79
N TYR A 363 -18.82 5.94 23.60
CA TYR A 363 -19.76 6.08 22.48
C TYR A 363 -20.71 4.88 22.33
N ASN A 364 -20.89 4.07 23.40
CA ASN A 364 -21.70 2.84 23.38
C ASN A 364 -21.27 1.78 22.35
N ILE A 365 -20.01 1.82 21.93
CA ILE A 365 -19.43 0.79 21.07
C ILE A 365 -18.85 -0.31 21.94
N PRO A 366 -19.32 -1.56 21.84
CA PRO A 366 -18.73 -2.68 22.56
C PRO A 366 -17.31 -2.94 22.04
N GLY A 367 -16.42 -3.35 22.93
CA GLY A 367 -15.03 -3.64 22.56
C GLY A 367 -14.29 -4.36 23.67
N GLU A 368 -13.08 -4.78 23.33
CA GLU A 368 -12.21 -5.52 24.24
C GLU A 368 -10.74 -5.26 23.97
N VAL A 369 -9.93 -5.48 25.01
CA VAL A 369 -8.47 -5.50 24.91
C VAL A 369 -8.02 -6.93 24.61
N VAL A 370 -7.15 -7.07 23.62
CA VAL A 370 -6.52 -8.34 23.22
C VAL A 370 -5.01 -8.21 23.40
N SER A 371 -4.41 -8.95 24.31
CA SER A 371 -2.99 -8.82 24.64
C SER A 371 -2.15 -10.02 24.21
N ASN A 372 -2.76 -11.18 24.00
CA ASN A 372 -2.05 -12.41 23.64
C ASN A 372 -2.69 -13.15 22.47
N SER A 373 -1.95 -14.11 21.93
CA SER A 373 -2.31 -14.87 20.72
C SER A 373 -3.62 -15.63 20.82
N ASP A 374 -3.96 -16.17 21.99
CA ASP A 374 -5.11 -17.07 22.14
C ASP A 374 -6.44 -16.30 22.16
N GLN A 375 -6.39 -15.01 22.48
CA GLN A 375 -7.56 -14.11 22.51
C GLN A 375 -7.96 -13.61 21.11
N VAL A 376 -7.07 -13.64 20.12
CA VAL A 376 -7.25 -12.98 18.81
C VAL A 376 -8.46 -13.54 18.05
N ARG A 377 -8.44 -14.84 17.77
CA ARG A 377 -9.53 -15.47 16.99
C ARG A 377 -10.91 -15.29 17.64
N PRO A 378 -11.08 -15.56 18.95
CA PRO A 378 -12.37 -15.34 19.61
C PRO A 378 -12.84 -13.87 19.57
N ALA A 379 -11.91 -12.90 19.70
CA ALA A 379 -12.23 -11.47 19.65
C ALA A 379 -12.74 -11.04 18.27
N ILE A 380 -12.02 -11.43 17.20
CA ILE A 380 -12.44 -11.15 15.82
C ILE A 380 -13.80 -11.78 15.54
N GLN A 381 -14.04 -13.00 15.99
CA GLN A 381 -15.34 -13.67 15.82
C GLN A 381 -16.47 -12.94 16.57
N ARG A 382 -16.21 -12.40 17.76
CA ARG A 382 -17.21 -11.56 18.48
C ARG A 382 -17.47 -10.27 17.71
N GLY A 383 -16.41 -9.61 17.23
CA GLY A 383 -16.52 -8.42 16.41
C GLY A 383 -17.40 -8.68 15.18
N PHE A 384 -17.10 -9.69 14.38
CA PHE A 384 -17.89 -9.99 13.18
C PHE A 384 -19.34 -10.39 13.47
N ARG A 385 -19.61 -11.05 14.62
CA ARG A 385 -21.01 -11.28 15.03
C ARG A 385 -21.72 -9.97 15.34
N THR A 386 -21.08 -9.07 16.06
CA THR A 386 -21.65 -7.74 16.39
C THR A 386 -21.92 -6.92 15.13
N LEU A 387 -21.07 -7.02 14.11
CA LEU A 387 -21.33 -6.38 12.81
C LEU A 387 -22.58 -6.93 12.12
N LYS A 388 -22.82 -8.24 12.21
CA LYS A 388 -24.05 -8.88 11.67
C LYS A 388 -25.31 -8.42 12.38
N ASP A 389 -25.19 -8.00 13.65
CA ASP A 389 -26.27 -7.39 14.42
C ASP A 389 -26.45 -5.89 14.11
N GLY A 390 -25.76 -5.37 13.08
CA GLY A 390 -25.82 -3.97 12.64
C GLY A 390 -25.05 -2.99 13.52
N ARG A 391 -24.15 -3.45 14.41
CA ARG A 391 -23.44 -2.58 15.36
C ARG A 391 -21.92 -2.59 15.15
N PRO A 392 -21.23 -1.47 15.36
CA PRO A 392 -19.77 -1.41 15.35
C PRO A 392 -19.14 -2.16 16.52
N TYR A 393 -17.87 -2.53 16.38
CA TYR A 393 -17.08 -3.20 17.41
C TYR A 393 -15.63 -2.71 17.42
N MET A 394 -15.00 -2.63 18.64
CA MET A 394 -13.62 -2.20 18.82
C MET A 394 -12.75 -3.33 19.38
N ILE A 395 -11.57 -3.53 18.80
CA ILE A 395 -10.49 -4.36 19.37
C ILE A 395 -9.26 -3.50 19.60
N ASP A 396 -8.85 -3.34 20.85
CA ASP A 396 -7.56 -2.78 21.23
C ASP A 396 -6.52 -3.92 21.29
N ALA A 397 -5.79 -4.13 20.20
CA ALA A 397 -4.82 -5.20 20.07
C ALA A 397 -3.44 -4.73 20.59
N ARG A 398 -3.07 -5.17 21.79
CA ARG A 398 -1.81 -4.84 22.47
C ARG A 398 -0.65 -5.61 21.84
N THR A 399 -0.02 -5.00 20.85
CA THR A 399 1.07 -5.63 20.11
C THR A 399 2.43 -5.24 20.65
N ALA A 400 3.41 -6.12 20.45
CA ALA A 400 4.80 -5.79 20.73
C ALA A 400 5.29 -4.66 19.82
N SER A 401 6.03 -3.74 20.39
CA SER A 401 6.85 -2.81 19.62
C SER A 401 7.97 -3.60 18.92
N TRP A 402 8.40 -3.17 17.74
CA TRP A 402 9.36 -3.93 16.95
C TRP A 402 10.54 -3.06 16.48
N GLY A 403 11.73 -3.72 16.32
CA GLY A 403 12.93 -3.12 15.76
C GLY A 403 13.72 -2.25 16.72
N THR A 404 14.63 -1.44 16.20
CA THR A 404 15.54 -0.60 17.00
C THR A 404 14.76 0.29 17.96
N GLY A 405 15.11 0.22 19.25
CA GLY A 405 14.47 0.97 20.32
C GLY A 405 13.11 0.43 20.80
N ALA A 406 12.70 -0.77 20.37
CA ALA A 406 11.39 -1.34 20.71
C ALA A 406 11.13 -1.48 22.23
N GLY A 407 12.17 -1.75 23.02
CA GLY A 407 12.06 -1.86 24.48
C GLY A 407 12.29 -0.56 25.25
N LEU A 408 12.51 0.56 24.55
CA LEU A 408 12.81 1.83 25.21
C LEU A 408 11.51 2.52 25.62
N THR A 409 11.33 2.64 26.94
CA THR A 409 10.23 3.37 27.56
C THR A 409 10.74 4.58 28.38
N GLN A 410 12.07 4.81 28.32
CA GLN A 410 12.68 5.92 29.03
C GLN A 410 12.51 7.22 28.23
N TYR A 411 11.58 8.02 28.64
CA TYR A 411 11.41 9.39 28.17
C TYR A 411 11.46 10.32 29.39
N GLN A 412 11.99 11.51 29.16
CA GLN A 412 12.00 12.52 30.21
C GLN A 412 10.59 13.09 30.34
N LYS A 413 9.99 12.94 31.54
CA LYS A 413 8.73 13.63 31.84
C LYS A 413 9.02 15.12 31.91
N PHE A 414 8.40 15.88 31.02
CA PHE A 414 8.45 17.34 31.06
C PHE A 414 7.25 17.86 31.83
N SER A 415 7.53 18.59 32.89
CA SER A 415 6.53 19.48 33.51
C SER A 415 6.77 20.90 32.99
N VAL A 416 5.73 21.50 32.40
CA VAL A 416 5.79 22.92 32.00
C VAL A 416 5.97 23.81 33.23
N ALA A 417 5.46 23.39 34.39
CA ALA A 417 5.67 24.07 35.68
C ALA A 417 7.14 24.04 36.10
N ASP A 418 7.81 22.86 35.96
CA ASP A 418 9.22 22.71 36.31
C ASP A 418 10.13 23.52 35.38
N LEU A 419 9.76 23.65 34.10
CA LEU A 419 10.49 24.49 33.15
C LEU A 419 10.35 25.98 33.47
N ARG A 420 9.18 26.41 34.01
CA ARG A 420 8.95 27.78 34.44
C ARG A 420 9.70 28.12 35.72
N SER A 421 9.80 27.18 36.66
CA SER A 421 10.50 27.40 37.93
C SER A 421 12.03 27.51 37.78
N ARG A 422 12.60 27.02 36.64
CA ARG A 422 14.04 27.13 36.35
C ARG A 422 14.47 28.44 35.67
N LYS A 423 13.54 29.34 35.39
CA LYS A 423 13.81 30.63 34.73
C LYS A 423 13.68 31.83 35.67
N VAL A 424 13.65 31.63 36.97
CA VAL A 424 13.67 32.70 37.97
C VAL A 424 14.99 32.68 38.71
#